data_f1498b8f0a713fe55d0d4f1d6aba3ddc
#
_entry.id   f1498b8f0a713fe55d0d4f1d6aba3ddc
#
_cell.length_a   1.000
_cell.length_b   1.000
_cell.length_c   1.000
_cell.angle_alpha   90.00
_cell.angle_beta   90.00
_cell.angle_gamma   90.00
#
_symmetry.space_group_name_H-M   'P 1'
#
loop_
_entity.id
_entity.type
_entity.pdbx_description
1 polymer ?
#
loop_
_entity_poly.entity_id
_entity_poly.type
_entity_poly.pdbx_seq_one_letter_code
_entity_poly.pdbx_strand_id
1 'polypeptide(L)'
;IGFIGTGSRGQYHLNNLKTIPYADVVALCDNYPPHLKEASALYPKAKTYDDYRKLLDDRDIQAVMIATPLYEHAHITIDALHAGKHVFCEKSMAMTCADCLDMYNVFKESGKVMFIGQQRLYDPKYIKAMEMIHAGTFGEINGIHTFWNRNGDWRRSVPSPSLERLINWRLYKEFSKGLMTELACHQLQIGSWALQKLPEKVMGHGAVSYTHLTLPTS
;
A
#
# COMPACT_ATOMS: atom_id res chain seq x y z
N ILE A 1 3.91 -15.12 -9.94
CA ILE A 1 3.50 -14.16 -8.89
C ILE A 1 2.15 -14.58 -8.32
N GLY A 2 2.01 -14.62 -6.98
CA GLY A 2 0.75 -14.64 -6.27
C GLY A 2 0.28 -13.22 -5.97
N PHE A 3 -1.01 -12.93 -6.13
CA PHE A 3 -1.56 -11.60 -5.88
C PHE A 3 -2.56 -11.65 -4.73
N ILE A 4 -2.32 -10.86 -3.67
CA ILE A 4 -3.12 -10.85 -2.44
C ILE A 4 -3.78 -9.47 -2.30
N GLY A 5 -5.11 -9.44 -2.29
CA GLY A 5 -5.90 -8.21 -2.25
C GLY A 5 -6.22 -7.69 -3.65
N THR A 6 -7.30 -8.16 -4.26
CA THR A 6 -7.70 -7.88 -5.64
C THR A 6 -8.75 -6.77 -5.78
N GLY A 7 -8.92 -5.93 -4.75
CA GLY A 7 -9.78 -4.75 -4.79
C GLY A 7 -9.30 -3.70 -5.80
N SER A 8 -9.83 -2.47 -5.74
CA SER A 8 -9.56 -1.45 -6.78
C SER A 8 -8.07 -1.17 -7.00
N ARG A 9 -7.24 -1.18 -5.94
CA ARG A 9 -5.79 -1.01 -6.10
C ARG A 9 -5.16 -2.25 -6.70
N GLY A 10 -5.60 -3.44 -6.28
CA GLY A 10 -5.20 -4.70 -6.87
C GLY A 10 -5.52 -4.78 -8.35
N GLN A 11 -6.74 -4.42 -8.76
CA GLN A 11 -7.14 -4.37 -10.16
C GLN A 11 -6.25 -3.45 -11.00
N TYR A 12 -5.88 -2.28 -10.46
CA TYR A 12 -4.94 -1.38 -11.12
C TYR A 12 -3.59 -2.06 -11.39
N HIS A 13 -3.02 -2.73 -10.39
CA HIS A 13 -1.76 -3.45 -10.54
C HIS A 13 -1.88 -4.65 -11.49
N LEU A 14 -2.94 -5.43 -11.35
CA LEU A 14 -3.19 -6.58 -12.23
C LEU A 14 -3.26 -6.16 -13.72
N ASN A 15 -3.90 -5.03 -14.01
CA ASN A 15 -3.91 -4.50 -15.38
C ASN A 15 -2.52 -4.06 -15.86
N ASN A 16 -1.72 -3.43 -14.98
CA ASN A 16 -0.36 -3.03 -15.34
C ASN A 16 0.56 -4.24 -15.53
N LEU A 17 0.42 -5.28 -14.71
CA LEU A 17 1.22 -6.50 -14.84
C LEU A 17 1.06 -7.19 -16.20
N LYS A 18 -0.08 -7.03 -16.88
CA LYS A 18 -0.27 -7.53 -18.25
C LYS A 18 0.72 -6.95 -19.26
N THR A 19 1.25 -5.77 -18.99
CA THR A 19 2.21 -5.10 -19.88
C THR A 19 3.67 -5.47 -19.58
N ILE A 20 3.90 -6.26 -18.52
CA ILE A 20 5.23 -6.67 -18.09
C ILE A 20 5.48 -8.11 -18.54
N PRO A 21 6.33 -8.35 -19.56
CA PRO A 21 6.47 -9.66 -20.20
C PRO A 21 6.93 -10.79 -19.28
N TYR A 22 7.59 -10.45 -18.18
CA TYR A 22 8.20 -11.42 -17.25
C TYR A 22 7.40 -11.60 -15.96
N ALA A 23 6.22 -10.98 -15.85
CA ALA A 23 5.36 -11.05 -14.68
C ALA A 23 4.20 -12.01 -14.96
N ASP A 24 4.35 -13.27 -14.59
CA ASP A 24 3.27 -14.26 -14.71
C ASP A 24 2.47 -14.32 -13.40
N VAL A 25 1.20 -13.93 -13.45
CA VAL A 25 0.27 -14.00 -12.31
C VAL A 25 -0.40 -15.37 -12.34
N VAL A 26 0.04 -16.24 -11.45
CA VAL A 26 -0.41 -17.66 -11.38
C VAL A 26 -1.43 -17.92 -10.28
N ALA A 27 -1.60 -16.97 -9.34
CA ALA A 27 -2.52 -17.10 -8.22
C ALA A 27 -3.10 -15.74 -7.79
N LEU A 28 -4.36 -15.76 -7.40
CA LEU A 28 -5.13 -14.61 -6.94
C LEU A 28 -5.79 -14.94 -5.61
N CYS A 29 -5.74 -14.00 -4.65
CA CYS A 29 -6.37 -14.16 -3.34
C CYS A 29 -7.13 -12.90 -2.93
N ASP A 30 -8.38 -13.06 -2.52
CA ASP A 30 -9.17 -12.02 -1.87
C ASP A 30 -10.25 -12.69 -1.00
N ASN A 31 -10.54 -12.14 0.16
CA ASN A 31 -11.60 -12.61 1.05
C ASN A 31 -12.99 -12.05 0.69
N TYR A 32 -13.06 -11.14 -0.30
CA TYR A 32 -14.30 -10.62 -0.85
C TYR A 32 -14.57 -11.18 -2.25
N PRO A 33 -15.53 -12.14 -2.38
CA PRO A 33 -15.74 -12.88 -3.63
C PRO A 33 -15.93 -12.03 -4.88
N PRO A 34 -16.61 -10.85 -4.83
CA PRO A 34 -16.75 -10.02 -6.02
C PRO A 34 -15.41 -9.53 -6.58
N HIS A 35 -14.47 -9.11 -5.73
CA HIS A 35 -13.13 -8.70 -6.15
C HIS A 35 -12.35 -9.85 -6.80
N LEU A 36 -12.43 -11.04 -6.17
CA LEU A 36 -11.75 -12.23 -6.69
C LEU A 36 -12.31 -12.63 -8.06
N LYS A 37 -13.64 -12.53 -8.24
CA LYS A 37 -14.30 -12.80 -9.51
C LYS A 37 -13.83 -11.86 -10.64
N GLU A 38 -13.74 -10.55 -10.36
CA GLU A 38 -13.23 -9.58 -11.31
C GLU A 38 -11.77 -9.86 -11.70
N ALA A 39 -10.93 -10.16 -10.72
CA ALA A 39 -9.53 -10.50 -10.96
C ALA A 39 -9.36 -11.78 -11.78
N SER A 40 -10.19 -12.81 -11.51
CA SER A 40 -10.18 -14.07 -12.26
C SER A 40 -10.57 -13.87 -13.73
N ALA A 41 -11.45 -12.93 -14.03
CA ALA A 41 -11.77 -12.58 -15.41
C ALA A 41 -10.56 -11.97 -16.17
N LEU A 42 -9.67 -11.27 -15.45
CA LEU A 42 -8.42 -10.75 -16.02
C LEU A 42 -7.34 -11.82 -16.22
N TYR A 43 -7.30 -12.82 -15.33
CA TYR A 43 -6.33 -13.91 -15.31
C TYR A 43 -7.02 -15.27 -15.19
N PRO A 44 -7.69 -15.76 -16.23
CA PRO A 44 -8.55 -16.94 -16.16
C PRO A 44 -7.79 -18.27 -15.91
N LYS A 45 -6.47 -18.26 -16.06
CA LYS A 45 -5.61 -19.42 -15.77
C LYS A 45 -5.04 -19.41 -14.35
N ALA A 46 -5.17 -18.32 -13.62
CA ALA A 46 -4.65 -18.22 -12.27
C ALA A 46 -5.52 -19.02 -11.29
N LYS A 47 -4.85 -19.70 -10.35
CA LYS A 47 -5.54 -20.35 -9.23
C LYS A 47 -6.17 -19.29 -8.34
N THR A 48 -7.29 -19.57 -7.69
CA THR A 48 -7.98 -18.63 -6.80
C THR A 48 -8.02 -19.16 -5.37
N TYR A 49 -7.81 -18.25 -4.41
CA TYR A 49 -7.76 -18.55 -2.99
C TYR A 49 -8.62 -17.55 -2.21
N ASP A 50 -9.29 -18.03 -1.19
CA ASP A 50 -10.06 -17.22 -0.22
C ASP A 50 -9.24 -16.85 1.02
N ASP A 51 -8.12 -17.56 1.26
CA ASP A 51 -7.17 -17.36 2.35
C ASP A 51 -5.75 -17.28 1.76
N TYR A 52 -5.05 -16.18 2.07
CA TYR A 52 -3.69 -15.95 1.58
C TYR A 52 -2.68 -17.00 2.07
N ARG A 53 -2.93 -17.64 3.21
CA ARG A 53 -2.05 -18.70 3.75
C ARG A 53 -2.00 -19.90 2.81
N LYS A 54 -3.16 -20.29 2.27
CA LYS A 54 -3.24 -21.34 1.24
C LYS A 54 -2.48 -20.96 -0.03
N LEU A 55 -2.51 -19.67 -0.41
CA LEU A 55 -1.71 -19.17 -1.52
C LEU A 55 -0.21 -19.24 -1.20
N LEU A 56 0.21 -18.92 0.01
CA LEU A 56 1.61 -18.99 0.42
C LEU A 56 2.18 -20.40 0.44
N ASP A 57 1.35 -21.42 0.70
CA ASP A 57 1.73 -22.84 0.68
C ASP A 57 2.01 -23.35 -0.76
N ASP A 58 1.57 -22.63 -1.79
CA ASP A 58 1.82 -23.02 -3.19
C ASP A 58 3.28 -22.80 -3.55
N ARG A 59 3.99 -23.88 -3.85
CA ARG A 59 5.43 -23.88 -4.17
C ARG A 59 5.76 -23.27 -5.53
N ASP A 60 4.79 -23.17 -6.44
CA ASP A 60 4.98 -22.56 -7.75
C ASP A 60 5.06 -21.03 -7.66
N ILE A 61 4.66 -20.46 -6.52
CA ILE A 61 4.70 -19.02 -6.27
C ILE A 61 6.05 -18.62 -5.70
N GLN A 62 6.81 -17.82 -6.43
CA GLN A 62 8.11 -17.30 -6.03
C GLN A 62 8.02 -15.94 -5.32
N ALA A 63 7.05 -15.13 -5.73
CA ALA A 63 6.85 -13.77 -5.22
C ALA A 63 5.37 -13.48 -5.02
N VAL A 64 5.07 -12.63 -4.05
CA VAL A 64 3.70 -12.15 -3.81
C VAL A 64 3.63 -10.63 -3.92
N MET A 65 2.50 -10.16 -4.42
CA MET A 65 2.14 -8.76 -4.45
C MET A 65 0.95 -8.53 -3.53
N ILE A 66 1.13 -7.68 -2.50
CA ILE A 66 0.16 -7.42 -1.44
C ILE A 66 -0.46 -6.04 -1.67
N ALA A 67 -1.77 -6.00 -1.91
CA ALA A 67 -2.54 -4.76 -2.10
C ALA A 67 -3.85 -4.79 -1.26
N THR A 68 -3.76 -5.39 -0.10
CA THR A 68 -4.81 -5.47 0.92
C THR A 68 -5.03 -4.12 1.62
N PRO A 69 -6.00 -3.99 2.53
CA PRO A 69 -6.06 -2.88 3.47
C PRO A 69 -4.80 -2.76 4.33
N LEU A 70 -4.47 -1.52 4.73
CA LEU A 70 -3.22 -1.20 5.43
C LEU A 70 -2.96 -2.04 6.69
N TYR A 71 -3.99 -2.35 7.45
CA TYR A 71 -3.84 -3.12 8.69
C TYR A 71 -3.40 -4.58 8.47
N GLU A 72 -3.55 -5.08 7.24
CA GLU A 72 -3.15 -6.42 6.84
C GLU A 72 -1.69 -6.50 6.35
N HIS A 73 -1.06 -5.37 6.01
CA HIS A 73 0.24 -5.36 5.33
C HIS A 73 1.33 -6.08 6.12
N ALA A 74 1.44 -5.80 7.43
CA ALA A 74 2.53 -6.31 8.24
C ALA A 74 2.51 -7.83 8.35
N HIS A 75 1.41 -8.40 8.85
CA HIS A 75 1.36 -9.85 9.09
C HIS A 75 1.40 -10.65 7.78
N ILE A 76 0.73 -10.21 6.71
CA ILE A 76 0.81 -10.90 5.42
C ILE A 76 2.23 -10.85 4.85
N THR A 77 2.94 -9.71 4.99
CA THR A 77 4.32 -9.58 4.52
C THR A 77 5.24 -10.51 5.32
N ILE A 78 5.12 -10.53 6.64
CA ILE A 78 5.92 -11.39 7.52
C ILE A 78 5.67 -12.87 7.19
N ASP A 79 4.42 -13.28 7.08
CA ASP A 79 4.06 -14.65 6.71
C ASP A 79 4.62 -15.05 5.32
N ALA A 80 4.56 -14.13 4.35
CA ALA A 80 5.09 -14.36 3.02
C ALA A 80 6.62 -14.53 3.01
N LEU A 81 7.34 -13.71 3.79
CA LEU A 81 8.79 -13.83 3.94
C LEU A 81 9.18 -15.15 4.62
N HIS A 82 8.46 -15.57 5.67
CA HIS A 82 8.65 -16.86 6.33
C HIS A 82 8.33 -18.04 5.40
N ALA A 83 7.33 -17.89 4.51
CA ALA A 83 7.04 -18.87 3.47
C ALA A 83 8.07 -18.86 2.31
N GLY A 84 9.15 -18.08 2.43
CA GLY A 84 10.23 -18.01 1.46
C GLY A 84 9.87 -17.28 0.16
N LYS A 85 8.87 -16.39 0.17
CA LYS A 85 8.46 -15.61 -1.00
C LYS A 85 9.15 -14.25 -1.01
N HIS A 86 9.43 -13.73 -2.21
CA HIS A 86 9.71 -12.32 -2.41
C HIS A 86 8.43 -11.51 -2.27
N VAL A 87 8.51 -10.29 -1.76
CA VAL A 87 7.32 -9.49 -1.44
C VAL A 87 7.38 -8.11 -2.08
N PHE A 88 6.33 -7.75 -2.79
CA PHE A 88 5.94 -6.37 -3.02
C PHE A 88 4.73 -6.06 -2.11
N CYS A 89 4.84 -5.08 -1.24
CA CYS A 89 3.75 -4.61 -0.40
C CYS A 89 3.39 -3.17 -0.77
N GLU A 90 2.09 -2.88 -0.95
CA GLU A 90 1.62 -1.51 -1.19
C GLU A 90 1.96 -0.59 -0.01
N LYS A 91 2.01 0.70 -0.31
CA LYS A 91 2.18 1.76 0.70
C LYS A 91 0.86 1.95 1.50
N SER A 92 0.93 2.39 2.73
CA SER A 92 2.09 2.56 3.60
C SER A 92 2.58 1.21 4.09
N MET A 93 3.84 1.15 4.52
CA MET A 93 4.47 -0.12 4.91
C MET A 93 3.62 -0.87 5.95
N ALA A 94 3.27 -0.22 7.05
CA ALA A 94 2.39 -0.74 8.08
C ALA A 94 1.67 0.38 8.85
N MET A 95 0.84 0.01 9.82
CA MET A 95 0.09 0.95 10.67
C MET A 95 0.91 1.54 11.81
N THR A 96 1.90 0.84 12.31
CA THR A 96 2.73 1.25 13.45
C THR A 96 4.21 1.14 13.13
N CYS A 97 5.04 1.88 13.87
CA CYS A 97 6.49 1.78 13.76
C CYS A 97 6.99 0.40 14.21
N ALA A 98 6.34 -0.22 15.19
CA ALA A 98 6.68 -1.57 15.65
C ALA A 98 6.48 -2.57 14.51
N ASP A 99 5.31 -2.56 13.85
CA ASP A 99 5.05 -3.44 12.70
C ASP A 99 6.07 -3.23 11.56
N CYS A 100 6.44 -1.98 11.29
CA CYS A 100 7.47 -1.68 10.28
C CYS A 100 8.83 -2.28 10.67
N LEU A 101 9.19 -2.21 11.94
CA LEU A 101 10.44 -2.78 12.45
C LEU A 101 10.43 -4.32 12.38
N ASP A 102 9.32 -4.94 12.73
CA ASP A 102 9.15 -6.40 12.65
C ASP A 102 9.26 -6.88 11.20
N MET A 103 8.56 -6.21 10.25
CA MET A 103 8.71 -6.50 8.82
C MET A 103 10.16 -6.38 8.36
N TYR A 104 10.87 -5.34 8.80
CA TYR A 104 12.26 -5.09 8.43
C TYR A 104 13.21 -6.18 9.00
N ASN A 105 13.01 -6.58 10.25
CA ASN A 105 13.83 -7.61 10.89
C ASN A 105 13.66 -8.96 10.18
N VAL A 106 12.42 -9.38 9.95
CA VAL A 106 12.13 -10.62 9.21
C VAL A 106 12.67 -10.56 7.79
N PHE A 107 12.53 -9.43 7.12
CA PHE A 107 13.12 -9.22 5.79
C PHE A 107 14.63 -9.46 5.78
N LYS A 108 15.36 -8.89 6.73
CA LYS A 108 16.83 -9.06 6.82
C LYS A 108 17.26 -10.51 6.99
N GLU A 109 16.47 -11.28 7.74
CA GLU A 109 16.77 -12.69 8.03
C GLU A 109 16.31 -13.62 6.88
N SER A 110 15.32 -13.22 6.11
CA SER A 110 14.70 -14.08 5.10
C SER A 110 15.57 -14.37 3.86
N GLY A 111 16.54 -13.52 3.56
CA GLY A 111 17.30 -13.56 2.30
C GLY A 111 16.44 -13.31 1.06
N LYS A 112 15.24 -12.77 1.21
CA LYS A 112 14.31 -12.44 0.12
C LYS A 112 14.36 -10.97 -0.23
N VAL A 113 13.70 -10.58 -1.32
CA VAL A 113 13.48 -9.19 -1.68
C VAL A 113 12.16 -8.75 -1.05
N MET A 114 12.18 -7.63 -0.34
CA MET A 114 10.98 -6.91 0.09
C MET A 114 10.99 -5.51 -0.50
N PHE A 115 9.90 -5.15 -1.15
CA PHE A 115 9.72 -3.85 -1.79
C PHE A 115 8.43 -3.20 -1.30
N ILE A 116 8.51 -1.95 -0.85
CA ILE A 116 7.34 -1.18 -0.46
C ILE A 116 6.95 -0.24 -1.60
N GLY A 117 5.68 -0.26 -1.98
CA GLY A 117 5.12 0.42 -3.14
C GLY A 117 5.09 1.96 -3.07
N GLN A 118 6.22 2.57 -2.70
CA GLN A 118 6.41 4.03 -2.69
C GLN A 118 6.78 4.51 -4.10
N GLN A 119 5.82 4.53 -5.00
CA GLN A 119 6.01 4.71 -6.43
C GLN A 119 6.77 5.98 -6.84
N ARG A 120 6.70 7.06 -6.04
CA ARG A 120 7.38 8.32 -6.37
C ARG A 120 8.90 8.23 -6.34
N LEU A 121 9.46 7.27 -5.60
CA LEU A 121 10.90 7.00 -5.61
C LEU A 121 11.41 6.50 -6.97
N TYR A 122 10.49 6.01 -7.80
CA TYR A 122 10.79 5.40 -9.11
C TYR A 122 10.23 6.21 -10.28
N ASP A 123 9.58 7.35 -10.00
CA ASP A 123 9.12 8.25 -11.05
C ASP A 123 10.30 9.08 -11.59
N PRO A 124 10.61 9.01 -12.90
CA PRO A 124 11.75 9.70 -13.49
C PRO A 124 11.78 11.21 -13.22
N LYS A 125 10.62 11.86 -13.08
CA LYS A 125 10.53 13.29 -12.78
C LYS A 125 11.02 13.60 -11.36
N TYR A 126 10.61 12.76 -10.39
CA TYR A 126 11.09 12.91 -9.01
C TYR A 126 12.56 12.59 -8.90
N ILE A 127 13.03 11.51 -9.55
CA ILE A 127 14.45 11.15 -9.57
C ILE A 127 15.27 12.32 -10.11
N LYS A 128 14.88 12.88 -11.27
CA LYS A 128 15.60 14.00 -11.87
C LYS A 128 15.59 15.26 -10.98
N ALA A 129 14.47 15.57 -10.33
CA ALA A 129 14.39 16.69 -9.40
C ALA A 129 15.34 16.50 -8.21
N MET A 130 15.39 15.29 -7.63
CA MET A 130 16.28 14.97 -6.51
C MET A 130 17.76 15.01 -6.91
N GLU A 131 18.11 14.51 -8.10
CA GLU A 131 19.47 14.67 -8.64
C GLU A 131 19.90 16.13 -8.67
N MET A 132 19.05 17.02 -9.17
CA MET A 132 19.34 18.45 -9.25
C MET A 132 19.44 19.11 -7.86
N ILE A 133 18.57 18.73 -6.92
CA ILE A 133 18.61 19.21 -5.54
C ILE A 133 19.93 18.78 -4.89
N HIS A 134 20.27 17.51 -4.96
CA HIS A 134 21.46 16.95 -4.31
C HIS A 134 22.76 17.42 -4.98
N ALA A 135 22.73 17.79 -6.26
CA ALA A 135 23.84 18.43 -6.96
C ALA A 135 24.00 19.93 -6.60
N GLY A 136 23.13 20.48 -5.75
CA GLY A 136 23.18 21.90 -5.37
C GLY A 136 22.74 22.88 -6.46
N THR A 137 22.08 22.42 -7.53
CA THR A 137 21.64 23.26 -8.65
C THR A 137 20.79 24.46 -8.21
N PHE A 138 20.01 24.30 -7.15
CA PHE A 138 19.11 25.32 -6.61
C PHE A 138 19.66 26.02 -5.36
N GLY A 139 20.91 25.73 -4.97
CA GLY A 139 21.47 26.19 -3.70
C GLY A 139 20.94 25.39 -2.50
N GLU A 140 21.04 25.98 -1.31
CA GLU A 140 20.59 25.36 -0.08
C GLU A 140 19.05 25.38 0.03
N ILE A 141 18.46 24.25 0.40
CA ILE A 141 17.02 24.14 0.59
C ILE A 141 16.65 24.60 2.00
N ASN A 142 15.98 25.73 2.10
CA ASN A 142 15.57 26.35 3.37
C ASN A 142 14.18 25.93 3.84
N GLY A 143 13.36 25.37 2.95
CA GLY A 143 12.00 24.94 3.31
C GLY A 143 11.36 24.09 2.22
N ILE A 144 10.43 23.25 2.63
CA ILE A 144 9.64 22.39 1.73
C ILE A 144 8.17 22.56 2.09
N HIS A 145 7.36 22.94 1.11
CA HIS A 145 5.92 23.00 1.23
C HIS A 145 5.31 21.91 0.36
N THR A 146 4.47 21.07 0.95
CA THR A 146 3.80 20.00 0.23
C THR A 146 2.29 20.08 0.43
N PHE A 147 1.55 19.76 -0.62
CA PHE A 147 0.09 19.87 -0.63
C PHE A 147 -0.53 18.58 -1.14
N TRP A 148 -1.68 18.25 -0.58
CA TRP A 148 -2.59 17.26 -1.13
C TRP A 148 -4.02 17.78 -0.97
N ASN A 149 -4.36 18.77 -1.74
CA ASN A 149 -5.69 19.36 -1.74
C ASN A 149 -6.64 18.42 -2.48
N ARG A 150 -7.63 17.91 -1.78
CA ARG A 150 -8.62 16.99 -2.35
C ARG A 150 -10.02 17.36 -1.86
N ASN A 151 -10.94 17.42 -2.79
CA ASN A 151 -12.37 17.50 -2.50
C ASN A 151 -13.00 16.13 -2.74
N GLY A 152 -13.62 15.56 -1.73
CA GLY A 152 -14.30 14.27 -1.80
C GLY A 152 -13.95 13.37 -0.61
N ASP A 153 -14.90 12.56 -0.21
CA ASP A 153 -14.69 11.56 0.83
C ASP A 153 -14.18 10.23 0.26
N TRP A 154 -13.85 9.31 1.13
CA TRP A 154 -13.44 7.95 0.76
C TRP A 154 -14.55 6.93 0.89
N ARG A 155 -15.73 7.35 1.26
CA ARG A 155 -16.88 6.47 1.43
C ARG A 155 -17.30 5.88 0.09
N ARG A 156 -17.49 4.58 0.11
CA ARG A 156 -18.01 3.80 -1.01
C ARG A 156 -19.38 3.27 -0.64
N SER A 157 -20.25 3.13 -1.62
CA SER A 157 -21.51 2.42 -1.44
C SER A 157 -21.25 0.96 -1.10
N VAL A 158 -22.02 0.40 -0.19
CA VAL A 158 -21.91 -0.99 0.25
C VAL A 158 -23.18 -1.76 -0.12
N PRO A 159 -23.05 -3.00 -0.60
CA PRO A 159 -24.21 -3.84 -0.96
C PRO A 159 -25.07 -4.21 0.24
N SER A 160 -24.50 -4.28 1.44
CA SER A 160 -25.21 -4.50 2.70
C SER A 160 -24.47 -3.86 3.88
N PRO A 161 -25.17 -3.50 4.96
CA PRO A 161 -24.54 -2.91 6.15
C PRO A 161 -23.45 -3.77 6.78
N SER A 162 -23.54 -5.10 6.66
CA SER A 162 -22.51 -6.02 7.17
C SER A 162 -21.15 -5.89 6.49
N LEU A 163 -21.11 -5.33 5.28
CA LEU A 163 -19.89 -5.11 4.51
C LEU A 163 -19.28 -3.72 4.71
N GLU A 164 -19.91 -2.85 5.53
CA GLU A 164 -19.46 -1.47 5.74
C GLU A 164 -17.99 -1.42 6.17
N ARG A 165 -17.61 -2.16 7.20
CA ARG A 165 -16.24 -2.14 7.73
C ARG A 165 -15.21 -2.77 6.77
N LEU A 166 -15.62 -3.74 5.98
CA LEU A 166 -14.77 -4.38 4.98
C LEU A 166 -14.47 -3.45 3.80
N ILE A 167 -15.50 -2.77 3.28
CA ILE A 167 -15.38 -1.93 2.09
C ILE A 167 -14.86 -0.53 2.44
N ASN A 168 -15.36 0.04 3.53
CA ASN A 168 -15.03 1.39 4.00
C ASN A 168 -14.01 1.42 5.14
N TRP A 169 -13.12 0.42 5.21
CA TRP A 169 -12.13 0.26 6.27
C TRP A 169 -11.29 1.52 6.55
N ARG A 170 -11.03 2.34 5.53
CA ARG A 170 -10.29 3.61 5.67
C ARG A 170 -10.95 4.63 6.58
N LEU A 171 -12.25 4.52 6.80
CA LEU A 171 -13.03 5.43 7.65
C LEU A 171 -12.97 5.04 9.13
N TYR A 172 -12.36 3.89 9.44
CA TYR A 172 -12.30 3.35 10.80
C TYR A 172 -10.88 3.42 11.34
N LYS A 173 -10.73 4.03 12.54
CA LYS A 173 -9.44 4.24 13.20
C LYS A 173 -8.69 2.93 13.50
N GLU A 174 -9.42 1.83 13.63
CA GLU A 174 -8.86 0.50 13.87
C GLU A 174 -8.11 -0.03 12.66
N PHE A 175 -8.52 0.34 11.46
CA PHE A 175 -8.01 -0.19 10.19
C PHE A 175 -7.16 0.78 9.41
N SER A 176 -7.23 2.08 9.77
CA SER A 176 -6.48 3.15 9.12
C SER A 176 -6.06 4.21 10.14
N LYS A 177 -4.89 4.79 9.94
CA LYS A 177 -4.38 5.92 10.74
C LYS A 177 -4.69 7.28 10.09
N GLY A 178 -5.68 7.30 9.19
CA GLY A 178 -6.18 8.51 8.55
C GLY A 178 -5.29 9.08 7.46
N LEU A 179 -5.53 10.34 7.11
CA LEU A 179 -4.91 11.00 5.96
C LEU A 179 -3.39 11.04 6.02
N MET A 180 -2.80 11.16 7.21
CA MET A 180 -1.33 11.20 7.35
C MET A 180 -0.69 9.91 6.84
N THR A 181 -1.23 8.76 7.21
CA THR A 181 -0.70 7.46 6.80
C THR A 181 -1.09 7.11 5.38
N GLU A 182 -2.34 7.40 5.00
CA GLU A 182 -2.87 6.99 3.69
C GLU A 182 -2.37 7.86 2.52
N LEU A 183 -2.11 9.15 2.75
CA LEU A 183 -1.73 10.10 1.71
C LEU A 183 -0.44 10.85 2.02
N ALA A 184 -0.33 11.47 3.18
CA ALA A 184 0.80 12.35 3.50
C ALA A 184 2.14 11.59 3.61
N CYS A 185 2.12 10.28 3.76
CA CYS A 185 3.32 9.45 3.67
C CYS A 185 4.12 9.70 2.38
N HIS A 186 3.47 10.02 1.27
CA HIS A 186 4.15 10.37 0.02
C HIS A 186 4.89 11.71 0.13
N GLN A 187 4.27 12.73 0.73
CA GLN A 187 4.86 14.05 0.90
C GLN A 187 6.00 14.02 1.90
N LEU A 188 5.80 13.33 3.04
CA LEU A 188 6.84 13.16 4.05
C LEU A 188 8.07 12.45 3.48
N GLN A 189 7.86 11.42 2.66
CA GLN A 189 8.94 10.71 2.00
C GLN A 189 9.72 11.62 1.04
N ILE A 190 9.02 12.41 0.20
CA ILE A 190 9.66 13.34 -0.73
C ILE A 190 10.47 14.40 0.03
N GLY A 191 9.91 14.94 1.12
CA GLY A 191 10.62 15.89 1.98
C GLY A 191 11.89 15.30 2.58
N SER A 192 11.80 14.12 3.16
CA SER A 192 12.96 13.42 3.73
C SER A 192 14.00 13.07 2.67
N TRP A 193 13.58 12.68 1.46
CA TRP A 193 14.47 12.40 0.34
C TRP A 193 15.21 13.66 -0.13
N ALA A 194 14.50 14.78 -0.30
CA ALA A 194 15.09 16.04 -0.71
C ALA A 194 16.13 16.55 0.29
N LEU A 195 15.81 16.49 1.59
CA LEU A 195 16.69 16.98 2.67
C LEU A 195 17.73 15.94 3.11
N GLN A 196 17.60 14.67 2.73
CA GLN A 196 18.40 13.55 3.23
C GLN A 196 18.45 13.48 4.77
N LYS A 197 17.38 13.93 5.42
CA LYS A 197 17.24 13.99 6.88
C LYS A 197 15.83 13.63 7.31
N LEU A 198 15.72 13.18 8.54
CA LEU A 198 14.44 13.03 9.22
C LEU A 198 14.12 14.27 10.05
N PRO A 199 12.85 14.61 10.27
CA PRO A 199 12.48 15.75 11.11
C PRO A 199 12.86 15.50 12.57
N GLU A 200 13.44 16.51 13.23
CA GLU A 200 13.75 16.47 14.67
C GLU A 200 12.50 16.72 15.52
N LYS A 201 11.57 17.53 15.02
CA LYS A 201 10.34 17.90 15.70
C LYS A 201 9.19 17.88 14.71
N VAL A 202 8.02 17.43 15.16
CA VAL A 202 6.79 17.38 14.37
C VAL A 202 5.65 18.00 15.17
N MET A 203 4.85 18.86 14.53
CA MET A 203 3.61 19.39 15.07
C MET A 203 2.50 19.11 14.07
N GLY A 204 1.34 18.68 14.55
CA GLY A 204 0.18 18.37 13.72
C GLY A 204 -1.07 19.10 14.22
N HIS A 205 -1.85 19.63 13.30
CA HIS A 205 -3.19 20.13 13.54
C HIS A 205 -4.18 19.36 12.66
N GLY A 206 -5.31 18.97 13.23
CA GLY A 206 -6.38 18.28 12.52
C GLY A 206 -7.70 19.01 12.69
N ALA A 207 -8.51 19.07 11.65
CA ALA A 207 -9.87 19.54 11.71
C ALA A 207 -10.85 18.39 11.49
N VAL A 208 -12.02 18.48 12.13
CA VAL A 208 -13.04 17.42 12.20
C VAL A 208 -13.99 17.46 10.98
N SER A 209 -13.66 18.23 9.93
CA SER A 209 -14.55 18.45 8.78
C SER A 209 -15.01 17.18 8.07
N TYR A 210 -14.30 16.07 8.21
CA TYR A 210 -14.69 14.80 7.62
C TYR A 210 -15.71 14.01 8.44
N THR A 211 -15.76 14.22 9.75
CA THR A 211 -16.67 13.46 10.65
C THR A 211 -18.07 14.06 10.70
N HIS A 212 -18.23 15.34 10.42
CA HIS A 212 -19.56 15.98 10.45
C HIS A 212 -20.41 15.75 9.20
N LEU A 213 -19.80 15.37 8.07
CA LEU A 213 -20.52 15.07 6.83
C LEU A 213 -21.08 13.64 6.77
N THR A 214 -20.80 12.82 7.78
CA THR A 214 -21.11 11.38 7.75
C THR A 214 -21.91 10.85 8.92
N LEU A 215 -22.32 11.71 9.86
CA LEU A 215 -23.28 11.29 10.87
C LEU A 215 -24.68 11.28 10.22
N PRO A 216 -25.37 10.14 10.19
CA PRO A 216 -26.78 10.13 9.87
C PRO A 216 -27.47 10.97 10.94
N THR A 217 -28.14 12.01 10.55
CA THR A 217 -29.15 12.63 11.37
C THR A 217 -30.20 11.56 11.63
N SER A 218 -30.27 11.11 12.86
CA SER A 218 -31.33 10.25 13.38
C SER A 218 -32.72 10.78 13.03
#